data_5cdaefb19cd5b10157551b8836372b97
#
_entry.id   5cdaefb19cd5b10157551b8836372b97
#
_cell.length_a   1.000
_cell.length_b   1.000
_cell.length_c   1.000
_cell.angle_alpha   90.00
_cell.angle_beta   90.00
_cell.angle_gamma   90.00
#
_symmetry.space_group_name_H-M   'P 1'
#
loop_
_entity.id
_entity.type
_entity.pdbx_description
1 polymer ?
#
loop_
_entity_poly.entity_id
_entity_poly.type
_entity_poly.pdbx_seq_one_letter_code
_entity_poly.pdbx_strand_id
1 'polypeptide(L)' 'MSEIHNGVQASSLSGACWRKSARSGPTGGNCVEVAFLAGGHVALRNSRQPDGPALIFTSGEWGAFLGGARDGEFGSPA' A
#
# COMPACT_ATOMS: atom_id res chain seq x y z
N MET A 1 3.31 -16.67 15.70
CA MET A 1 2.39 -15.81 14.96
C MET A 1 3.06 -14.49 14.67
N SER A 2 3.15 -14.14 13.42
CA SER A 2 3.78 -12.87 13.08
C SER A 2 2.81 -11.72 13.33
N GLU A 3 3.31 -10.68 13.97
CA GLU A 3 2.54 -9.47 14.16
C GLU A 3 2.55 -8.65 12.89
N ILE A 4 1.40 -8.05 12.59
CA ILE A 4 1.29 -7.10 11.51
C ILE A 4 1.67 -5.74 12.09
N HIS A 5 2.80 -5.22 11.68
CA HIS A 5 3.26 -3.93 12.15
C HIS A 5 3.93 -3.17 11.01
N ASN A 6 3.97 -1.87 11.16
CA ASN A 6 4.61 -1.00 10.19
C ASN A 6 6.07 -1.39 10.01
N GLY A 7 6.50 -1.53 8.75
CA GLY A 7 7.85 -1.95 8.43
C GLY A 7 8.02 -3.45 8.29
N VAL A 8 6.97 -4.24 8.51
CA VAL A 8 7.03 -5.69 8.33
C VAL A 8 7.41 -6.02 6.88
N GLN A 9 8.14 -7.11 6.68
CA GLN A 9 8.40 -7.56 5.31
C GLN A 9 7.10 -7.83 4.58
N ALA A 10 6.94 -7.23 3.40
CA ALA A 10 5.71 -7.39 2.63
C ALA A 10 5.44 -8.86 2.31
N SER A 11 6.50 -9.62 2.02
CA SER A 11 6.38 -11.04 1.69
C SER A 11 5.92 -11.90 2.87
N SER A 12 6.01 -11.37 4.09
CA SER A 12 5.53 -12.12 5.27
C SER A 12 4.03 -11.99 5.49
N LEU A 13 3.35 -11.13 4.73
CA LEU A 13 1.91 -10.96 4.82
C LEU A 13 1.24 -12.03 3.99
N SER A 14 1.13 -13.24 4.56
CA SER A 14 0.57 -14.36 3.84
C SER A 14 -0.91 -14.13 3.53
N GLY A 15 -1.32 -14.54 2.34
CA GLY A 15 -2.69 -14.34 1.89
C GLY A 15 -2.98 -12.94 1.39
N ALA A 16 -2.02 -12.03 1.43
CA ALA A 16 -2.24 -10.68 0.94
C ALA A 16 -2.44 -10.69 -0.58
N CYS A 17 -3.45 -9.96 -1.02
CA CYS A 17 -3.78 -9.81 -2.43
C CYS A 17 -3.34 -8.40 -2.85
N TRP A 18 -2.20 -8.31 -3.48
CA TRP A 18 -1.62 -7.02 -3.83
C TRP A 18 -2.19 -6.50 -5.15
N ARG A 19 -2.55 -5.23 -5.18
CA ARG A 19 -3.14 -4.59 -6.34
C ARG A 19 -2.38 -3.35 -6.73
N LYS A 20 -2.16 -3.18 -8.02
CA LYS A 20 -1.66 -1.93 -8.59
C LYS A 20 -2.81 -1.12 -9.16
N SER A 21 -2.63 0.19 -9.23
CA SER A 21 -3.52 1.03 -9.99
C SER A 21 -3.41 0.68 -11.49
N ALA A 22 -4.52 0.77 -12.22
CA ALA A 22 -4.52 0.65 -13.67
C ALA A 22 -3.65 1.72 -14.33
N ARG A 23 -3.39 2.81 -13.62
CA ARG A 23 -2.54 3.90 -14.10
C ARG A 23 -1.05 3.58 -14.06
N SER A 24 -0.67 2.47 -13.43
CA SER A 24 0.74 2.05 -13.42
C SER A 24 1.26 1.72 -14.81
N GLY A 25 0.37 1.30 -15.70
CA GLY A 25 0.73 1.00 -17.08
C GLY A 25 1.49 -0.30 -17.24
N PRO A 26 1.64 -0.75 -18.50
CA PRO A 26 2.27 -2.04 -18.78
C PRO A 26 3.77 -2.06 -18.56
N THR A 27 4.42 -0.90 -18.56
CA THR A 27 5.86 -0.84 -18.38
C THR A 27 6.29 -0.99 -16.94
N GLY A 28 5.34 -0.92 -16.01
CA GLY A 28 5.63 -1.09 -14.60
C GLY A 28 6.44 0.04 -13.98
N GLY A 29 6.42 1.22 -14.58
CA GLY A 29 7.20 2.34 -14.06
C GLY A 29 6.70 2.91 -12.75
N ASN A 30 5.42 2.70 -12.44
CA ASN A 30 4.78 3.27 -11.26
C ASN A 30 4.32 2.13 -10.36
N CYS A 31 5.19 1.75 -9.44
CA CYS A 31 5.10 0.45 -8.76
C CYS A 31 4.67 0.56 -7.31
N VAL A 32 3.49 1.08 -7.07
CA VAL A 32 2.88 1.09 -5.75
C VAL A 32 1.75 0.07 -5.72
N GLU A 33 1.77 -0.80 -4.73
CA GLU A 33 0.74 -1.82 -4.56
C GLU A 33 0.10 -1.75 -3.19
N VAL A 34 -1.18 -2.06 -3.14
CA VAL A 34 -2.00 -2.00 -1.93
C VAL A 34 -2.63 -3.36 -1.70
N ALA A 35 -2.68 -3.80 -0.46
CA ALA A 35 -3.40 -5.01 -0.06
C ALA A 35 -4.29 -4.69 1.13
N PHE A 36 -5.53 -5.20 1.10
CA PHE A 36 -6.45 -5.08 2.22
C PHE A 36 -6.30 -6.33 3.08
N LEU A 37 -6.05 -6.12 4.35
CA LEU A 37 -5.76 -7.19 5.30
C LEU A 37 -6.95 -7.42 6.22
N ALA A 38 -6.95 -8.57 6.89
CA ALA A 38 -7.96 -8.86 7.91
C ALA A 38 -7.96 -7.76 8.97
N GLY A 39 -9.14 -7.48 9.52
CA GLY A 39 -9.27 -6.47 10.56
C GLY A 39 -9.32 -5.04 10.04
N GLY A 40 -9.43 -4.86 8.73
CA GLY A 40 -9.56 -3.53 8.14
C GLY A 40 -8.24 -2.80 7.93
N HIS A 41 -7.13 -3.45 8.18
CA HIS A 41 -5.82 -2.86 7.94
C HIS A 41 -5.51 -2.82 6.44
N VAL A 42 -4.67 -1.87 6.07
CA VAL A 42 -4.24 -1.69 4.68
C VAL A 42 -2.72 -1.70 4.63
N ALA A 43 -2.17 -2.47 3.70
CA ALA A 43 -0.72 -2.53 3.50
C ALA A 43 -0.36 -1.88 2.17
N LEU A 44 0.76 -1.17 2.18
CA LEU A 44 1.28 -0.49 0.99
C LEU A 44 2.73 -0.94 0.80
N ARG A 45 3.10 -1.30 -0.43
CA ARG A 45 4.47 -1.69 -0.72
C ARG A 45 4.95 -1.11 -2.04
N ASN A 46 6.27 -1.09 -2.19
CA ASN A 46 6.90 -0.82 -3.47
C ASN A 46 7.04 -2.15 -4.21
N SER A 47 6.38 -2.29 -5.35
CA SER A 47 6.41 -3.57 -6.07
C SER A 47 7.78 -3.90 -6.67
N ARG A 48 8.70 -2.93 -6.73
CA ARG A 48 10.08 -3.19 -7.12
C ARG A 48 10.85 -3.93 -6.04
N GLN A 49 10.32 -3.90 -4.82
CA GLN A 49 10.92 -4.57 -3.66
C GLN A 49 9.84 -5.36 -2.95
N PRO A 50 9.36 -6.44 -3.57
CA PRO A 50 8.24 -7.19 -3.00
C PRO A 50 8.56 -7.83 -1.65
N ASP A 51 9.84 -8.02 -1.35
CA ASP A 51 10.30 -8.52 -0.05
C ASP A 51 10.67 -7.39 0.89
N GLY A 52 10.54 -6.14 0.44
CA GLY A 52 10.88 -4.99 1.27
C GLY A 52 9.82 -4.69 2.31
N PRO A 53 10.01 -3.61 3.06
CA PRO A 53 9.06 -3.25 4.12
C PRO A 53 7.71 -2.81 3.57
N ALA A 54 6.66 -3.19 4.28
CA ALA A 54 5.31 -2.71 4.00
C ALA A 54 4.94 -1.65 5.02
N LEU A 55 4.24 -0.62 4.57
CA LEU A 55 3.62 0.35 5.47
C LEU A 55 2.23 -0.16 5.81
N ILE A 56 1.89 -0.13 7.09
CA ILE A 56 0.62 -0.67 7.56
C ILE A 56 -0.21 0.46 8.15
N PHE A 57 -1.46 0.55 7.72
CA PHE A 57 -2.38 1.60 8.14
C PHE A 57 -3.67 1.00 8.66
N THR A 58 -4.30 1.71 9.59
CA THR A 58 -5.68 1.41 9.95
C THR A 58 -6.61 1.88 8.83
N SER A 59 -7.85 1.40 8.85
CA SER A 59 -8.83 1.85 7.85
C SER A 59 -9.07 3.36 7.94
N GLY A 60 -9.06 3.90 9.16
CA GLY A 60 -9.22 5.36 9.35
C GLY A 60 -8.08 6.15 8.77
N GLU A 61 -6.85 5.70 9.01
CA GLU A 61 -5.66 6.34 8.44
C GLU A 61 -5.68 6.31 6.92
N TRP A 62 -6.05 5.16 6.36
CA TRP A 62 -6.12 4.99 4.92
C TRP A 62 -7.18 5.90 4.31
N GLY A 63 -8.37 5.97 4.94
CA GLY A 63 -9.43 6.86 4.48
C GLY A 63 -9.02 8.33 4.52
N ALA A 64 -8.34 8.75 5.57
CA ALA A 64 -7.85 10.12 5.68
C ALA A 64 -6.83 10.44 4.59
N PHE A 65 -5.92 9.51 4.33
CA PHE A 65 -4.94 9.67 3.27
C PHE A 65 -5.61 9.81 1.90
N LEU A 66 -6.55 8.92 1.59
CA LEU A 66 -7.26 8.98 0.31
C LEU A 66 -8.04 10.27 0.15
N GLY A 67 -8.70 10.72 1.23
CA GLY A 67 -9.45 11.98 1.21
C GLY A 67 -8.54 13.16 0.94
N GLY A 68 -7.40 13.22 1.62
CA GLY A 68 -6.42 14.28 1.40
C GLY A 68 -5.86 14.27 -0.01
N ALA A 69 -5.54 13.08 -0.52
CA ALA A 69 -5.03 12.94 -1.88
C ALA A 69 -6.07 13.41 -2.91
N ARG A 70 -7.32 13.02 -2.70
CA ARG A 70 -8.42 13.40 -3.59
C ARG A 70 -8.65 14.90 -3.61
N ASP A 71 -8.47 15.54 -2.46
CA ASP A 71 -8.63 16.98 -2.32
C ASP A 71 -7.42 17.78 -2.78
N GLY A 72 -6.38 17.10 -3.23
CA GLY A 72 -5.17 17.76 -3.71
C GLY A 72 -4.25 18.28 -2.63
N GLU A 73 -4.44 17.86 -1.37
CA GLU A 73 -3.66 18.38 -0.24
C GLU A 73 -2.18 18.03 -0.34
N PHE A 74 -1.85 16.91 -0.98
CA PHE A 74 -0.45 16.48 -1.11
C PHE A 74 0.17 16.92 -2.42
N GLY A 75 -0.60 17.55 -3.28
CA GLY A 75 -0.12 18.03 -4.55
C GLY A 75 0.17 16.92 -5.55
N SER A 76 0.86 17.29 -6.60
CA SER A 76 1.26 16.38 -7.65
C SER A 76 2.68 16.72 -8.07
N PRO A 77 3.55 15.71 -8.27
CA PRO A 77 4.92 15.97 -8.68
C PRO A 77 5.07 16.33 -10.15
N ALA A 78 4.01 16.17 -10.95
CA ALA A 78 4.13 16.39 -12.39
C ALA A 78 3.63 17.75 -12.83
#